data_e2252f80ac76005d872bdd857430f4cd
#
_entry.id   e2252f80ac76005d872bdd857430f4cd
#
_cell.length_a   1.000
_cell.length_b   1.000
_cell.length_c   1.000
_cell.angle_alpha   90.00
_cell.angle_beta   90.00
_cell.angle_gamma   90.00
#
_symmetry.space_group_name_H-M   'P 1'
#
loop_
_entity.id
_entity.type
_entity.pdbx_description
1 polymer ?
#
loop_
_entity_poly.entity_id
_entity_poly.type
_entity_poly.pdbx_seq_one_letter_code
_entity_poly.pdbx_strand_id
1 'polypeptide(L)'
;MFKKILLTAFTAALAFSLSAEDAAPSVYTSHYDWQFRSVETQDADPGENVRHQDDFTKPLHGPWLLNPATDSATIGWITRRPCAVGVEYREKGTEEFKRVLHVKYGAVDYSKDLHAIHLAGLKPGTEYEYRLISNLGRHQTPYSNEIFVGREIYSFRTIDPEKKNYKVFLTADIHGTARLTLDPMIKNTGSENADFYFFLGDNVCGDANLRNARYYILSGFMDDVCRIWGKNKHTVVLRGNHDFRGEEMYVFGDIFARPDGETFQAFRQGSTLFICLDTMWIPQTRYAEGGLQAEQIKNYLRKQAEWLKELKKSDDWKKSKFRVVLSHIGLFAGEGGYLQEYFLPVLNDPTPEGRIHVHIVGHEHLYNRINPGTKEMRIATAFASQKPKQHQERMKKFPIPDGIVYTQITGNYTEGMTIDVTPDKLIIKSHAWERVGGGLFDACEITPDGKVKDLVPVTVITPAPQKAKKK
;
A
#
# COMPACT_ATOMS: atom_id res chain seq x y z
N MET A 1 -13.92 -26.22 -57.42
CA MET A 1 -13.96 -24.98 -56.69
C MET A 1 -13.88 -25.20 -55.16
N PHE A 2 -13.49 -26.40 -54.71
CA PHE A 2 -13.46 -26.76 -53.27
C PHE A 2 -12.07 -27.09 -52.69
N LYS A 3 -10.98 -26.87 -53.46
CA LYS A 3 -9.59 -27.15 -53.02
C LYS A 3 -8.75 -25.92 -52.60
N LYS A 4 -9.31 -24.68 -52.65
CA LYS A 4 -8.54 -23.47 -52.28
C LYS A 4 -8.92 -22.88 -50.91
N ILE A 5 -9.92 -23.43 -50.24
CA ILE A 5 -10.37 -22.87 -48.91
C ILE A 5 -9.71 -23.61 -47.73
N LEU A 6 -9.11 -24.79 -47.98
CA LEU A 6 -8.48 -25.56 -46.89
C LEU A 6 -7.01 -25.19 -46.63
N LEU A 7 -6.37 -24.38 -47.49
CA LEU A 7 -4.95 -24.01 -47.29
C LEU A 7 -4.74 -22.69 -46.56
N THR A 8 -5.80 -21.87 -46.45
CA THR A 8 -5.74 -20.60 -45.72
C THR A 8 -6.11 -20.71 -44.23
N ALA A 9 -6.74 -21.80 -43.82
CA ALA A 9 -7.05 -22.05 -42.42
C ALA A 9 -5.88 -22.66 -41.63
N PHE A 10 -4.93 -23.31 -42.32
CA PHE A 10 -3.78 -23.95 -41.65
C PHE A 10 -2.59 -22.99 -41.41
N THR A 11 -2.48 -21.93 -42.21
CA THR A 11 -1.42 -20.90 -42.00
C THR A 11 -1.78 -19.86 -40.92
N ALA A 12 -3.05 -19.69 -40.63
CA ALA A 12 -3.46 -18.81 -39.52
C ALA A 12 -3.32 -19.46 -38.13
N ALA A 13 -3.38 -20.80 -38.06
CA ALA A 13 -3.19 -21.53 -36.81
C ALA A 13 -1.72 -21.65 -36.37
N LEU A 14 -0.76 -21.59 -37.33
CA LEU A 14 0.67 -21.61 -36.98
C LEU A 14 1.24 -20.25 -36.62
N ALA A 15 0.57 -19.16 -36.99
CA ALA A 15 1.01 -17.81 -36.64
C ALA A 15 0.60 -17.38 -35.19
N PHE A 16 -0.36 -18.07 -34.58
CA PHE A 16 -0.79 -17.81 -33.21
C PHE A 16 -0.05 -18.63 -32.13
N SER A 17 0.75 -19.62 -32.53
CA SER A 17 1.53 -20.44 -31.61
C SER A 17 2.95 -19.91 -31.33
N LEU A 18 3.40 -18.86 -32.03
CA LEU A 18 4.75 -18.31 -31.91
C LEU A 18 4.82 -16.98 -31.15
N SER A 19 3.69 -16.45 -30.68
CA SER A 19 3.67 -15.21 -29.89
C SER A 19 3.46 -15.42 -28.37
N ALA A 20 3.44 -16.65 -27.89
CA ALA A 20 3.30 -16.97 -26.46
C ALA A 20 4.63 -17.34 -25.79
N GLU A 21 5.75 -17.36 -26.51
CA GLU A 21 7.04 -17.80 -25.96
C GLU A 21 7.97 -16.67 -25.51
N ASP A 22 7.62 -15.40 -25.74
CA ASP A 22 8.45 -14.26 -25.33
C ASP A 22 7.98 -13.52 -24.07
N ALA A 23 6.98 -14.03 -23.35
CA ALA A 23 6.77 -13.58 -22.00
C ALA A 23 7.87 -14.19 -21.13
N ALA A 24 8.79 -13.37 -20.64
CA ALA A 24 9.75 -13.78 -19.63
C ALA A 24 9.03 -14.64 -18.59
N PRO A 25 9.49 -15.86 -18.32
CA PRO A 25 8.78 -16.77 -17.42
C PRO A 25 8.56 -16.06 -16.11
N SER A 26 7.30 -15.84 -15.73
CA SER A 26 7.00 -15.19 -14.46
C SER A 26 7.62 -16.04 -13.37
N VAL A 27 8.48 -15.46 -12.59
CA VAL A 27 9.14 -16.12 -11.45
C VAL A 27 8.08 -16.60 -10.43
N TYR A 28 6.83 -16.21 -10.63
CA TYR A 28 5.64 -16.46 -9.80
C TYR A 28 4.56 -17.23 -10.52
N THR A 29 4.95 -18.02 -11.48
CA THR A 29 4.01 -18.97 -12.04
C THR A 29 3.47 -19.85 -10.92
N SER A 30 2.23 -20.25 -11.09
CA SER A 30 1.49 -21.07 -10.14
C SER A 30 2.31 -22.21 -9.57
N HIS A 31 1.90 -22.74 -8.44
CA HIS A 31 2.46 -23.96 -7.85
C HIS A 31 2.73 -25.08 -8.87
N TYR A 32 1.98 -25.10 -9.96
CA TYR A 32 2.14 -26.02 -11.10
C TYR A 32 3.42 -25.79 -11.91
N ASP A 33 3.68 -24.59 -12.37
CA ASP A 33 4.88 -24.27 -13.15
C ASP A 33 6.15 -24.54 -12.36
N TRP A 34 6.01 -24.38 -11.04
CA TRP A 34 7.08 -24.63 -10.13
C TRP A 34 7.41 -26.13 -10.01
N GLN A 35 6.41 -27.00 -9.95
CA GLN A 35 6.60 -28.44 -9.97
C GLN A 35 7.28 -28.91 -11.26
N PHE A 36 6.93 -28.35 -12.41
CA PHE A 36 7.58 -28.67 -13.68
C PHE A 36 9.06 -28.28 -13.72
N ARG A 37 9.40 -27.10 -13.22
CA ARG A 37 10.80 -26.66 -13.11
C ARG A 37 11.61 -27.48 -12.10
N SER A 38 10.97 -27.98 -11.05
CA SER A 38 11.64 -28.83 -10.07
C SER A 38 11.97 -30.20 -10.64
N VAL A 39 11.23 -30.70 -11.62
CA VAL A 39 11.52 -31.95 -12.32
C VAL A 39 12.74 -31.79 -13.22
N GLU A 40 12.88 -30.67 -13.91
CA GLU A 40 14.07 -30.39 -14.74
C GLU A 40 15.36 -30.24 -13.89
N THR A 41 15.24 -29.82 -12.64
CA THR A 41 16.39 -29.74 -11.71
C THR A 41 16.65 -31.04 -10.94
N GLN A 42 15.77 -32.02 -11.02
CA GLN A 42 15.96 -33.33 -10.39
C GLN A 42 17.00 -34.21 -11.11
N ASP A 43 17.31 -33.91 -12.37
CA ASP A 43 18.39 -34.56 -13.11
C ASP A 43 19.77 -33.96 -12.85
N ALA A 44 19.85 -32.91 -12.03
CA ALA A 44 21.13 -32.37 -11.56
C ALA A 44 21.75 -33.30 -10.50
N ASP A 45 23.04 -33.46 -10.61
CA ASP A 45 23.87 -34.28 -9.71
C ASP A 45 23.44 -34.13 -8.24
N PRO A 46 23.18 -35.23 -7.49
CA PRO A 46 22.83 -35.21 -6.07
C PRO A 46 23.79 -34.40 -5.19
N GLY A 47 25.03 -34.25 -5.60
CA GLY A 47 26.04 -33.40 -4.95
C GLY A 47 25.78 -31.91 -5.15
N GLU A 48 25.12 -31.49 -6.23
CA GLU A 48 24.70 -30.10 -6.45
C GLU A 48 23.40 -29.77 -5.73
N ASN A 49 22.49 -30.73 -5.58
CA ASN A 49 21.22 -30.51 -4.88
C ASN A 49 21.41 -30.06 -3.40
N VAL A 50 22.46 -30.50 -2.73
CA VAL A 50 22.75 -30.06 -1.36
C VAL A 50 23.24 -28.63 -1.31
N ARG A 51 23.93 -28.15 -2.36
CA ARG A 51 24.37 -26.74 -2.46
C ARG A 51 23.25 -25.79 -2.88
N HIS A 52 22.25 -26.27 -3.61
CA HIS A 52 21.11 -25.47 -4.07
C HIS A 52 19.95 -25.38 -3.10
N GLN A 53 19.96 -26.14 -1.99
CA GLN A 53 18.94 -26.02 -0.94
C GLN A 53 18.83 -24.60 -0.40
N ASP A 54 19.94 -23.93 -0.22
CA ASP A 54 20.02 -22.53 0.18
C ASP A 54 19.23 -21.60 -0.77
N ASP A 55 19.28 -21.85 -2.07
CA ASP A 55 18.61 -21.00 -3.07
C ASP A 55 17.09 -21.15 -3.07
N PHE A 56 16.58 -22.30 -2.65
CA PHE A 56 15.14 -22.54 -2.61
C PHE A 56 14.46 -21.99 -1.37
N THR A 57 15.17 -21.88 -0.28
CA THR A 57 14.66 -21.46 1.02
C THR A 57 14.99 -20.02 1.35
N LYS A 58 15.92 -19.39 0.62
CA LYS A 58 16.16 -17.95 0.70
C LYS A 58 14.96 -17.17 0.22
N PRO A 59 14.72 -15.98 0.77
CA PRO A 59 13.75 -15.07 0.19
C PRO A 59 14.08 -14.81 -1.27
N LEU A 60 13.11 -15.03 -2.14
CA LEU A 60 13.14 -14.56 -3.53
C LEU A 60 12.77 -13.08 -3.54
N HIS A 61 11.78 -12.70 -2.72
CA HIS A 61 11.36 -11.33 -2.48
C HIS A 61 11.16 -11.10 -1.00
N GLY A 62 11.49 -9.92 -0.53
CA GLY A 62 11.38 -9.57 0.87
C GLY A 62 12.71 -9.78 1.66
N PRO A 63 12.63 -9.84 2.98
CA PRO A 63 11.41 -9.65 3.77
C PRO A 63 10.90 -8.21 3.76
N TRP A 64 9.62 -8.02 4.10
CA TRP A 64 9.01 -6.72 4.32
C TRP A 64 8.21 -6.70 5.62
N LEU A 65 8.10 -5.51 6.22
CA LEU A 65 7.36 -5.27 7.46
C LEU A 65 6.04 -4.58 7.18
N LEU A 66 4.96 -5.18 7.65
CA LEU A 66 3.58 -4.70 7.52
C LEU A 66 2.92 -4.53 8.89
N ASN A 67 1.72 -3.97 8.87
CA ASN A 67 0.79 -3.93 10.00
C ASN A 67 1.43 -3.36 11.27
N PRO A 68 1.84 -2.07 11.25
CA PRO A 68 2.43 -1.42 12.41
C PRO A 68 1.48 -1.43 13.61
N ALA A 69 1.96 -1.90 14.75
CA ALA A 69 1.22 -1.96 16.00
C ALA A 69 2.16 -1.78 17.21
N THR A 70 1.58 -1.53 18.38
CA THR A 70 2.33 -1.36 19.63
C THR A 70 2.91 -2.67 20.17
N ASP A 71 2.24 -3.77 19.86
CA ASP A 71 2.47 -5.09 20.47
C ASP A 71 2.66 -6.22 19.45
N SER A 72 2.72 -5.86 18.17
CA SER A 72 2.84 -6.84 17.10
C SER A 72 3.49 -6.27 15.84
N ALA A 73 3.93 -7.16 14.94
CA ALA A 73 4.39 -6.85 13.60
C ALA A 73 4.16 -8.05 12.67
N THR A 74 3.96 -7.80 11.39
CA THR A 74 3.88 -8.87 10.39
C THR A 74 5.10 -8.81 9.47
N ILE A 75 5.77 -9.94 9.30
CA ILE A 75 6.92 -10.09 8.42
C ILE A 75 6.50 -10.96 7.25
N GLY A 76 6.52 -10.39 6.05
CA GLY A 76 6.17 -11.06 4.80
C GLY A 76 7.40 -11.31 3.93
N TRP A 77 7.38 -12.41 3.17
CA TRP A 77 8.37 -12.70 2.13
C TRP A 77 7.88 -13.81 1.21
N ILE A 78 8.58 -14.01 0.11
CA ILE A 78 8.34 -15.13 -0.79
C ILE A 78 9.62 -15.93 -0.93
N THR A 79 9.46 -17.25 -0.86
CA THR A 79 10.52 -18.22 -1.18
C THR A 79 10.36 -18.75 -2.61
N ARG A 80 11.43 -19.25 -3.19
CA ARG A 80 11.38 -19.83 -4.54
C ARG A 80 10.51 -21.09 -4.60
N ARG A 81 10.30 -21.73 -3.46
CA ARG A 81 9.53 -22.99 -3.30
C ARG A 81 8.60 -22.93 -2.11
N PRO A 82 7.45 -23.63 -2.19
CA PRO A 82 6.69 -23.94 -0.99
C PRO A 82 7.59 -24.67 0.01
N CYS A 83 7.68 -24.13 1.22
CA CYS A 83 8.49 -24.70 2.29
C CYS A 83 7.92 -24.30 3.66
N ALA A 84 8.32 -25.03 4.69
CA ALA A 84 8.07 -24.61 6.06
C ALA A 84 8.91 -23.39 6.39
N VAL A 85 8.33 -22.43 7.08
CA VAL A 85 9.02 -21.19 7.45
C VAL A 85 8.72 -20.75 8.87
N GLY A 86 9.56 -19.86 9.35
CA GLY A 86 9.39 -19.17 10.61
C GLY A 86 10.25 -17.93 10.70
N VAL A 87 10.11 -17.26 11.80
CA VAL A 87 10.92 -16.10 12.19
C VAL A 87 11.52 -16.37 13.57
N GLU A 88 12.82 -16.15 13.70
CA GLU A 88 13.47 -15.99 14.99
C GLU A 88 13.63 -14.51 15.29
N TYR A 89 13.23 -14.07 16.47
CA TYR A 89 13.28 -12.67 16.88
C TYR A 89 13.67 -12.49 18.34
N ARG A 90 14.22 -11.32 18.67
CA ARG A 90 14.59 -10.94 20.04
C ARG A 90 14.50 -9.44 20.23
N GLU A 91 14.37 -8.98 21.46
CA GLU A 91 14.66 -7.58 21.77
C GLU A 91 16.14 -7.30 21.46
N LYS A 92 16.40 -6.18 20.80
CA LYS A 92 17.78 -5.79 20.48
C LYS A 92 18.61 -5.64 21.75
N GLY A 93 19.77 -6.27 21.74
CA GLY A 93 20.68 -6.31 22.90
C GLY A 93 20.46 -7.49 23.84
N THR A 94 19.49 -8.37 23.58
CA THR A 94 19.37 -9.67 24.27
C THR A 94 20.02 -10.78 23.44
N GLU A 95 20.40 -11.89 24.11
CA GLU A 95 21.11 -13.00 23.44
C GLU A 95 20.16 -14.03 22.84
N GLU A 96 19.06 -14.33 23.53
CA GLU A 96 18.17 -15.42 23.21
C GLU A 96 17.13 -15.04 22.14
N PHE A 97 17.05 -15.85 21.07
CA PHE A 97 16.00 -15.73 20.06
C PHE A 97 14.78 -16.57 20.44
N LYS A 98 13.61 -15.96 20.36
CA LYS A 98 12.31 -16.64 20.32
C LYS A 98 11.99 -17.05 18.89
N ARG A 99 11.23 -18.14 18.72
CA ARG A 99 10.86 -18.67 17.41
C ARG A 99 9.35 -18.72 17.23
N VAL A 100 8.88 -18.25 16.09
CA VAL A 100 7.49 -18.39 15.62
C VAL A 100 7.51 -19.10 14.27
N LEU A 101 6.68 -20.15 14.13
CA LEU A 101 6.56 -20.95 12.92
C LEU A 101 5.20 -20.68 12.26
N HIS A 102 5.13 -20.84 10.96
CA HIS A 102 3.86 -20.87 10.24
C HIS A 102 3.21 -22.25 10.42
N VAL A 103 2.13 -22.28 11.17
CA VAL A 103 1.41 -23.50 11.55
C VAL A 103 -0.01 -23.49 11.01
N LYS A 104 -0.45 -24.62 10.45
CA LYS A 104 -1.81 -24.87 10.01
C LYS A 104 -2.28 -26.22 10.51
N TYR A 105 -3.46 -26.24 11.11
CA TYR A 105 -4.05 -27.48 11.68
C TYR A 105 -3.13 -28.22 12.67
N GLY A 106 -2.33 -27.49 13.45
CA GLY A 106 -1.40 -28.07 14.42
C GLY A 106 -0.09 -28.59 13.84
N ALA A 107 0.16 -28.45 12.54
CA ALA A 107 1.38 -28.86 11.86
C ALA A 107 2.03 -27.64 11.17
N VAL A 108 3.34 -27.73 10.94
CA VAL A 108 4.05 -26.71 10.16
C VAL A 108 3.56 -26.76 8.72
N ASP A 109 3.24 -25.59 8.14
CA ASP A 109 2.70 -25.49 6.79
C ASP A 109 3.82 -25.47 5.74
N TYR A 110 3.86 -26.49 4.88
CA TYR A 110 4.79 -26.61 3.74
C TYR A 110 4.15 -26.23 2.39
N SER A 111 2.88 -25.82 2.39
CA SER A 111 2.10 -25.72 1.16
C SER A 111 2.24 -24.41 0.43
N LYS A 112 2.94 -23.43 1.00
CA LYS A 112 3.01 -22.06 0.50
C LYS A 112 4.42 -21.60 0.19
N ASP A 113 4.53 -20.71 -0.76
CA ASP A 113 5.73 -19.94 -1.10
C ASP A 113 5.61 -18.48 -0.69
N LEU A 114 4.39 -17.95 -0.56
CA LEU A 114 4.08 -16.65 0.05
C LEU A 114 3.86 -16.82 1.54
N HIS A 115 4.66 -16.13 2.32
CA HIS A 115 4.70 -16.26 3.77
C HIS A 115 4.38 -14.94 4.44
N ALA A 116 3.63 -15.02 5.53
CA ALA A 116 3.39 -13.91 6.46
C ALA A 116 3.42 -14.46 7.89
N ILE A 117 4.39 -14.05 8.69
CA ILE A 117 4.50 -14.41 10.09
C ILE A 117 4.10 -13.21 10.94
N HIS A 118 3.08 -13.41 11.75
CA HIS A 118 2.64 -12.41 12.70
C HIS A 118 3.31 -12.64 14.06
N LEU A 119 4.12 -11.67 14.48
CA LEU A 119 4.72 -11.61 15.81
C LEU A 119 3.78 -10.86 16.74
N ALA A 120 3.41 -11.44 17.86
CA ALA A 120 2.53 -10.85 18.87
C ALA A 120 3.19 -10.82 20.25
N GLY A 121 2.62 -10.05 21.18
CA GLY A 121 3.14 -9.92 22.54
C GLY A 121 4.46 -9.15 22.62
N LEU A 122 4.69 -8.26 21.67
CA LEU A 122 5.84 -7.35 21.66
C LEU A 122 5.61 -6.18 22.62
N LYS A 123 6.67 -5.51 23.02
CA LYS A 123 6.62 -4.31 23.87
C LYS A 123 6.49 -3.05 22.98
N PRO A 124 5.71 -2.04 23.39
CA PRO A 124 5.62 -0.77 22.68
C PRO A 124 6.98 -0.04 22.60
N GLY A 125 7.22 0.66 21.49
CA GLY A 125 8.38 1.51 21.29
C GLY A 125 9.73 0.78 21.33
N THR A 126 9.72 -0.55 21.22
CA THR A 126 10.89 -1.42 21.44
C THR A 126 11.51 -1.83 20.10
N GLU A 127 12.83 -1.85 20.05
CA GLU A 127 13.57 -2.32 18.89
C GLU A 127 13.80 -3.83 18.99
N TYR A 128 13.44 -4.54 17.93
CA TYR A 128 13.60 -5.98 17.79
C TYR A 128 14.56 -6.30 16.65
N GLU A 129 15.32 -7.38 16.80
CA GLU A 129 16.07 -8.01 15.73
C GLU A 129 15.35 -9.28 15.29
N TYR A 130 15.38 -9.59 14.00
CA TYR A 130 14.80 -10.82 13.47
C TYR A 130 15.63 -11.43 12.34
N ARG A 131 15.48 -12.73 12.14
CA ARG A 131 16.00 -13.46 11.00
C ARG A 131 15.00 -14.50 10.54
N LEU A 132 15.09 -14.88 9.28
CA LEU A 132 14.19 -15.86 8.68
C LEU A 132 14.74 -17.26 8.88
N ILE A 133 13.86 -18.23 9.09
CA ILE A 133 14.18 -19.65 9.11
C ILE A 133 13.27 -20.41 8.16
N SER A 134 13.78 -21.49 7.56
CA SER A 134 13.03 -22.30 6.61
C SER A 134 13.47 -23.75 6.62
N ASN A 135 12.60 -24.64 6.11
CA ASN A 135 12.87 -26.04 5.92
C ASN A 135 12.09 -26.58 4.74
N LEU A 136 12.72 -27.30 3.82
CA LEU A 136 12.09 -27.83 2.59
C LEU A 136 11.14 -29.01 2.82
N GLY A 137 11.19 -29.64 3.98
CA GLY A 137 10.37 -30.80 4.29
C GLY A 137 10.81 -32.10 3.60
N ARG A 138 10.34 -33.22 4.16
CA ARG A 138 10.74 -34.58 3.77
C ARG A 138 10.41 -34.99 2.33
N HIS A 139 9.39 -34.37 1.74
CA HIS A 139 8.90 -34.76 0.41
C HIS A 139 9.72 -34.19 -0.74
N GLN A 140 10.57 -33.22 -0.46
CA GLN A 140 11.31 -32.52 -1.50
C GLN A 140 12.80 -32.86 -1.53
N THR A 141 13.36 -33.32 -0.41
CA THR A 141 14.71 -33.88 -0.39
C THR A 141 14.82 -34.96 0.71
N PRO A 142 15.44 -36.12 0.45
CA PRO A 142 15.58 -37.18 1.46
C PRO A 142 16.47 -36.82 2.65
N TYR A 143 17.12 -35.64 2.63
CA TYR A 143 18.16 -35.26 3.58
C TYR A 143 17.79 -34.05 4.47
N SER A 144 16.61 -33.44 4.34
CA SER A 144 16.36 -32.16 4.99
C SER A 144 15.49 -32.23 6.23
N ASN A 145 16.06 -32.72 7.33
CA ASN A 145 15.62 -32.33 8.68
C ASN A 145 16.30 -31.02 9.14
N GLU A 146 17.16 -30.44 8.32
CA GLU A 146 17.91 -29.24 8.66
C GLU A 146 17.07 -27.99 8.54
N ILE A 147 17.15 -27.15 9.56
CA ILE A 147 16.54 -25.82 9.57
C ILE A 147 17.60 -24.87 9.03
N PHE A 148 17.26 -24.21 7.93
CA PHE A 148 18.08 -23.13 7.38
C PHE A 148 17.80 -21.86 8.17
N VAL A 149 18.85 -21.29 8.74
CA VAL A 149 18.79 -20.03 9.46
C VAL A 149 19.41 -18.94 8.58
N GLY A 150 18.65 -17.89 8.27
CA GLY A 150 19.15 -16.77 7.50
C GLY A 150 20.34 -16.10 8.19
N ARG A 151 21.39 -15.77 7.41
CA ARG A 151 22.59 -15.11 7.93
C ARG A 151 22.35 -13.62 8.21
N GLU A 152 21.41 -13.02 7.50
CA GLU A 152 21.08 -11.62 7.67
C GLU A 152 20.17 -11.44 8.89
N ILE A 153 20.53 -10.51 9.74
CA ILE A 153 19.72 -10.06 10.87
C ILE A 153 19.18 -8.69 10.53
N TYR A 154 17.89 -8.57 10.52
CA TYR A 154 17.15 -7.34 10.29
C TYR A 154 16.67 -6.75 11.62
N SER A 155 16.29 -5.48 11.63
CA SER A 155 15.72 -4.87 12.83
C SER A 155 14.46 -4.09 12.50
N PHE A 156 13.56 -3.97 13.47
CA PHE A 156 12.40 -3.10 13.38
C PHE A 156 12.06 -2.53 14.77
N ARG A 157 11.26 -1.49 14.78
CA ARG A 157 10.72 -0.92 16.01
C ARG A 157 9.20 -1.00 15.99
N THR A 158 8.61 -1.45 17.10
CA THR A 158 7.16 -1.37 17.32
C THR A 158 6.72 0.08 17.45
N ILE A 159 5.43 0.32 17.24
CA ILE A 159 4.82 1.63 17.47
C ILE A 159 5.11 2.12 18.88
N ASP A 160 5.47 3.40 18.99
CA ASP A 160 5.74 4.07 20.24
C ASP A 160 4.65 5.12 20.53
N PRO A 161 3.67 4.80 21.40
CA PRO A 161 2.59 5.73 21.75
C PRO A 161 3.06 7.03 22.42
N GLU A 162 4.30 7.05 22.91
CA GLU A 162 4.87 8.20 23.65
C GLU A 162 5.89 9.00 22.80
N LYS A 163 6.12 8.60 21.55
CA LYS A 163 7.07 9.28 20.68
C LYS A 163 6.62 10.70 20.34
N LYS A 164 7.45 11.68 20.66
CA LYS A 164 7.11 13.11 20.51
C LYS A 164 7.33 13.64 19.10
N ASN A 165 8.49 13.35 18.52
CA ASN A 165 8.87 13.87 17.21
C ASN A 165 9.23 12.75 16.28
N TYR A 166 8.66 12.76 15.08
CA TYR A 166 8.94 11.76 14.05
C TYR A 166 8.50 12.25 12.67
N LYS A 167 8.94 11.55 11.65
CA LYS A 167 8.63 11.83 10.25
C LYS A 167 8.01 10.61 9.60
N VAL A 168 7.03 10.82 8.74
CA VAL A 168 6.48 9.79 7.85
C VAL A 168 6.59 10.25 6.41
N PHE A 169 6.74 9.28 5.49
CA PHE A 169 6.75 9.50 4.06
C PHE A 169 5.48 8.92 3.44
N LEU A 170 4.95 9.61 2.43
CA LEU A 170 3.76 9.18 1.68
C LEU A 170 3.96 9.41 0.19
N THR A 171 3.41 8.52 -0.62
CA THR A 171 3.23 8.70 -2.06
C THR A 171 2.01 7.91 -2.54
N ALA A 172 1.54 8.16 -3.75
CA ALA A 172 0.41 7.49 -4.39
C ALA A 172 0.65 7.30 -5.88
N ASP A 173 -0.14 6.43 -6.51
CA ASP A 173 -0.24 6.31 -7.97
C ASP A 173 1.11 6.05 -8.67
N ILE A 174 2.01 5.30 -8.04
CA ILE A 174 3.34 5.04 -8.61
C ILE A 174 3.32 4.10 -9.81
N HIS A 175 2.24 3.36 -10.04
CA HIS A 175 1.97 2.55 -11.23
C HIS A 175 3.16 1.69 -11.69
N GLY A 176 3.81 0.97 -10.77
CA GLY A 176 4.95 0.11 -11.07
C GLY A 176 6.25 0.84 -11.42
N THR A 177 6.34 2.15 -11.16
CA THR A 177 7.55 2.93 -11.43
C THR A 177 8.50 3.04 -10.23
N ALA A 178 8.29 2.25 -9.18
CA ALA A 178 9.03 2.30 -7.92
C ALA A 178 10.55 2.37 -8.12
N ARG A 179 11.10 1.55 -9.01
CA ARG A 179 12.53 1.51 -9.31
C ARG A 179 13.10 2.85 -9.80
N LEU A 180 12.27 3.65 -10.47
CA LEU A 180 12.70 4.94 -11.05
C LEU A 180 12.40 6.12 -10.12
N THR A 181 11.39 5.96 -9.25
CA THR A 181 10.80 7.10 -8.53
C THR A 181 11.14 7.12 -7.05
N LEU A 182 11.27 5.97 -6.37
CA LEU A 182 11.40 5.95 -4.91
C LEU A 182 12.72 6.55 -4.41
N ASP A 183 13.86 6.17 -4.97
CA ASP A 183 15.17 6.73 -4.53
C ASP A 183 15.21 8.26 -4.66
N PRO A 184 14.85 8.87 -5.81
CA PRO A 184 14.77 10.31 -5.92
C PRO A 184 13.78 10.96 -4.96
N MET A 185 12.59 10.35 -4.78
CA MET A 185 11.59 10.89 -3.87
C MET A 185 12.08 10.90 -2.42
N ILE A 186 12.63 9.78 -1.95
CA ILE A 186 13.16 9.65 -0.58
C ILE A 186 14.24 10.68 -0.34
N LYS A 187 15.20 10.82 -1.28
CA LYS A 187 16.29 11.80 -1.21
C LYS A 187 15.77 13.24 -1.20
N ASN A 188 14.87 13.58 -2.13
CA ASN A 188 14.35 14.95 -2.27
C ASN A 188 13.50 15.39 -1.07
N THR A 189 12.85 14.45 -0.40
CA THR A 189 12.03 14.71 0.80
C THR A 189 12.83 14.62 2.10
N GLY A 190 14.08 14.13 2.07
CA GLY A 190 14.86 13.83 3.28
C GLY A 190 14.20 12.80 4.16
N SER A 191 13.68 11.72 3.53
CA SER A 191 12.88 10.70 4.21
C SER A 191 13.61 9.37 4.42
N GLU A 192 14.92 9.33 4.27
CA GLU A 192 15.75 8.12 4.44
C GLU A 192 15.56 7.49 5.82
N ASN A 193 15.25 8.32 6.81
CA ASN A 193 15.05 7.91 8.20
C ASN A 193 13.61 8.14 8.68
N ALA A 194 12.63 8.13 7.77
CA ALA A 194 11.23 8.18 8.17
C ALA A 194 10.87 6.96 9.06
N ASP A 195 9.91 7.17 9.96
CA ASP A 195 9.46 6.10 10.87
C ASP A 195 8.54 5.10 10.15
N PHE A 196 7.71 5.61 9.23
CA PHE A 196 6.80 4.82 8.40
C PHE A 196 6.78 5.33 6.98
N TYR A 197 6.40 4.44 6.07
CA TYR A 197 6.22 4.71 4.66
C TYR A 197 4.83 4.28 4.23
N PHE A 198 4.06 5.22 3.66
CA PHE A 198 2.71 4.97 3.19
C PHE A 198 2.63 5.04 1.68
N PHE A 199 1.98 4.04 1.10
CA PHE A 199 1.57 4.02 -0.31
C PHE A 199 0.05 4.06 -0.37
N LEU A 200 -0.47 5.12 -0.98
CA LEU A 200 -1.89 5.41 -0.94
C LEU A 200 -2.65 4.84 -2.15
N GLY A 201 -2.22 3.68 -2.65
CA GLY A 201 -2.88 2.94 -3.72
C GLY A 201 -2.33 3.22 -5.11
N ASP A 202 -2.79 2.42 -6.08
CA ASP A 202 -2.33 2.36 -7.46
C ASP A 202 -0.82 2.13 -7.56
N ASN A 203 -0.39 1.10 -6.82
CA ASN A 203 1.02 0.75 -6.69
C ASN A 203 1.54 -0.06 -7.89
N VAL A 204 0.65 -0.80 -8.57
CA VAL A 204 0.98 -1.63 -9.73
C VAL A 204 0.76 -0.92 -11.05
N CYS A 205 1.43 -1.39 -12.09
CA CYS A 205 1.33 -0.86 -13.45
C CYS A 205 0.16 -1.51 -14.20
N GLY A 206 -0.63 -0.68 -14.84
CA GLY A 206 -1.55 -1.10 -15.89
C GLY A 206 -2.93 -1.55 -15.41
N ASP A 207 -3.80 -1.78 -16.39
CA ASP A 207 -5.09 -2.39 -16.13
C ASP A 207 -4.90 -3.86 -15.78
N ALA A 208 -5.53 -4.27 -14.75
CA ALA A 208 -5.46 -5.56 -14.11
C ALA A 208 -6.05 -6.74 -14.92
N ASN A 209 -6.04 -6.70 -16.21
CA ASN A 209 -5.94 -7.90 -17.02
C ASN A 209 -4.60 -8.62 -16.76
N LEU A 210 -4.02 -8.32 -15.60
CA LEU A 210 -2.72 -8.81 -15.18
C LEU A 210 -2.89 -10.24 -14.71
N ARG A 211 -2.68 -11.16 -15.63
CA ARG A 211 -2.41 -12.57 -15.29
C ARG A 211 -1.14 -12.76 -14.46
N ASN A 212 -0.55 -11.67 -13.95
CA ASN A 212 0.69 -11.66 -13.19
C ASN A 212 0.71 -10.53 -12.14
N ALA A 213 -0.43 -10.27 -11.45
CA ALA A 213 -0.50 -9.23 -10.42
C ALA A 213 0.57 -9.42 -9.36
N ARG A 214 0.82 -10.67 -8.97
CA ARG A 214 1.87 -11.03 -8.02
C ARG A 214 3.27 -10.60 -8.49
N TYR A 215 3.60 -10.82 -9.76
CA TYR A 215 4.87 -10.37 -10.33
C TYR A 215 5.01 -8.84 -10.26
N TYR A 216 3.99 -8.11 -10.68
CA TYR A 216 4.03 -6.65 -10.72
C TYR A 216 4.06 -6.03 -9.32
N ILE A 217 3.32 -6.58 -8.35
CA ILE A 217 3.39 -6.14 -6.96
C ILE A 217 4.79 -6.37 -6.38
N LEU A 218 5.39 -7.50 -6.65
CA LEU A 218 6.67 -7.85 -6.06
C LEU A 218 7.85 -7.22 -6.80
N SER A 219 8.05 -7.58 -8.07
CA SER A 219 9.21 -7.10 -8.83
C SER A 219 9.10 -5.64 -9.28
N GLY A 220 7.88 -5.13 -9.48
CA GLY A 220 7.65 -3.74 -9.89
C GLY A 220 7.55 -2.76 -8.73
N PHE A 221 7.42 -3.25 -7.49
CA PHE A 221 7.16 -2.40 -6.34
C PHE A 221 7.90 -2.86 -5.08
N MET A 222 7.55 -4.02 -4.50
CA MET A 222 8.03 -4.44 -3.18
C MET A 222 9.54 -4.72 -3.13
N ASP A 223 10.16 -5.15 -4.22
CA ASP A 223 11.61 -5.36 -4.25
C ASP A 223 12.37 -4.05 -4.04
N ASP A 224 11.89 -2.96 -4.63
CA ASP A 224 12.50 -1.64 -4.42
C ASP A 224 12.21 -1.09 -3.01
N VAL A 225 11.02 -1.31 -2.48
CA VAL A 225 10.69 -1.00 -1.08
C VAL A 225 11.63 -1.76 -0.13
N CYS A 226 11.83 -3.07 -0.34
CA CYS A 226 12.71 -3.89 0.48
C CYS A 226 14.19 -3.50 0.34
N ARG A 227 14.61 -3.09 -0.86
CA ARG A 227 15.97 -2.63 -1.11
C ARG A 227 16.29 -1.35 -0.32
N ILE A 228 15.33 -0.44 -0.18
CA ILE A 228 15.57 0.87 0.44
C ILE A 228 15.31 0.83 1.95
N TRP A 229 14.13 0.37 2.40
CA TRP A 229 13.77 0.38 3.83
C TRP A 229 12.90 -0.79 4.32
N GLY A 230 12.14 -1.46 3.43
CA GLY A 230 11.05 -2.37 3.79
C GLY A 230 11.43 -3.53 4.71
N LYS A 231 12.71 -3.89 4.76
CA LYS A 231 13.24 -4.93 5.66
C LYS A 231 13.29 -4.47 7.13
N ASN A 232 13.39 -3.15 7.36
CA ASN A 232 13.67 -2.59 8.68
C ASN A 232 12.65 -1.53 9.15
N LYS A 233 11.74 -1.11 8.26
CA LYS A 233 10.72 -0.09 8.55
C LYS A 233 9.36 -0.55 8.07
N HIS A 234 8.34 -0.23 8.83
CA HIS A 234 6.97 -0.55 8.46
C HIS A 234 6.55 0.19 7.19
N THR A 235 5.98 -0.57 6.28
CA THR A 235 5.32 -0.06 5.08
C THR A 235 3.83 -0.32 5.19
N VAL A 236 3.04 0.71 5.01
CA VAL A 236 1.57 0.61 4.94
C VAL A 236 1.16 0.82 3.50
N VAL A 237 0.60 -0.21 2.90
CA VAL A 237 0.17 -0.21 1.50
C VAL A 237 -1.34 -0.23 1.45
N LEU A 238 -1.93 0.84 0.92
CA LEU A 238 -3.36 0.91 0.66
C LEU A 238 -3.65 0.41 -0.75
N ARG A 239 -4.84 -0.13 -0.93
CA ARG A 239 -5.31 -0.60 -2.22
C ARG A 239 -5.91 0.54 -3.02
N GLY A 240 -5.46 0.69 -4.27
CA GLY A 240 -6.07 1.56 -5.25
C GLY A 240 -7.01 0.82 -6.19
N ASN A 241 -7.61 1.56 -7.12
CA ASN A 241 -8.51 0.95 -8.09
C ASN A 241 -7.77 0.08 -9.12
N HIS A 242 -6.50 0.37 -9.44
CA HIS A 242 -5.68 -0.50 -10.27
C HIS A 242 -5.25 -1.77 -9.51
N ASP A 243 -5.02 -1.69 -8.22
CA ASP A 243 -4.69 -2.86 -7.38
C ASP A 243 -5.91 -3.80 -7.17
N PHE A 244 -7.12 -3.35 -7.52
CA PHE A 244 -8.39 -4.08 -7.36
C PHE A 244 -9.06 -4.46 -8.68
N ARG A 245 -8.34 -4.48 -9.79
CA ARG A 245 -8.88 -4.89 -11.10
C ARG A 245 -8.28 -6.22 -11.53
N GLY A 246 -9.03 -7.00 -12.33
CA GLY A 246 -8.57 -8.21 -13.00
C GLY A 246 -8.78 -9.50 -12.24
N GLU A 247 -8.35 -10.59 -12.88
CA GLU A 247 -8.57 -11.95 -12.37
C GLU A 247 -7.81 -12.24 -11.07
N GLU A 248 -6.66 -11.57 -10.86
CA GLU A 248 -5.79 -11.78 -9.72
C GLU A 248 -5.90 -10.65 -8.65
N MET A 249 -7.02 -9.92 -8.59
CA MET A 249 -7.22 -8.83 -7.63
C MET A 249 -7.08 -9.23 -6.16
N TYR A 250 -7.21 -10.52 -5.85
CA TYR A 250 -7.08 -11.05 -4.49
C TYR A 250 -5.63 -11.11 -4.00
N VAL A 251 -4.66 -11.14 -4.91
CA VAL A 251 -3.23 -11.20 -4.59
C VAL A 251 -2.79 -10.03 -3.71
N PHE A 252 -3.41 -8.86 -3.88
CA PHE A 252 -3.16 -7.73 -2.98
C PHE A 252 -3.47 -8.09 -1.52
N GLY A 253 -4.64 -8.68 -1.27
CA GLY A 253 -5.02 -9.13 0.07
C GLY A 253 -4.09 -10.22 0.62
N ASP A 254 -3.69 -11.16 -0.22
CA ASP A 254 -2.77 -12.24 0.17
C ASP A 254 -1.41 -11.70 0.66
N ILE A 255 -0.95 -10.57 0.10
CA ILE A 255 0.35 -9.96 0.44
C ILE A 255 0.22 -8.95 1.59
N PHE A 256 -0.82 -8.10 1.58
CA PHE A 256 -0.89 -6.91 2.42
C PHE A 256 -1.99 -6.93 3.49
N ALA A 257 -2.92 -7.89 3.44
CA ALA A 257 -3.97 -7.95 4.45
C ALA A 257 -3.39 -8.17 5.86
N ARG A 258 -4.13 -7.68 6.83
CA ARG A 258 -3.86 -7.93 8.24
C ARG A 258 -4.14 -9.40 8.59
N PRO A 259 -3.66 -9.87 9.75
CA PRO A 259 -3.97 -11.24 10.22
C PRO A 259 -5.46 -11.55 10.34
N ASP A 260 -6.32 -10.52 10.53
CA ASP A 260 -7.78 -10.64 10.56
C ASP A 260 -8.42 -10.64 9.15
N GLY A 261 -7.63 -10.55 8.09
CA GLY A 261 -8.07 -10.52 6.70
C GLY A 261 -8.52 -9.14 6.20
N GLU A 262 -8.45 -8.10 7.03
CA GLU A 262 -8.85 -6.75 6.63
C GLU A 262 -7.72 -5.98 5.95
N THR A 263 -8.07 -5.09 5.02
CA THR A 263 -7.14 -4.21 4.31
C THR A 263 -7.17 -2.76 4.83
N PHE A 264 -8.04 -2.47 5.79
CA PHE A 264 -8.09 -1.19 6.51
C PHE A 264 -7.54 -1.34 7.94
N GLN A 265 -6.99 -0.27 8.50
CA GLN A 265 -6.38 -0.29 9.83
C GLN A 265 -6.27 1.09 10.46
N ALA A 266 -6.03 1.14 11.76
CA ALA A 266 -5.60 2.33 12.46
C ALA A 266 -4.55 1.99 13.52
N PHE A 267 -3.64 2.92 13.75
CA PHE A 267 -2.64 2.84 14.80
C PHE A 267 -2.22 4.23 15.27
N ARG A 268 -1.85 4.35 16.53
CA ARG A 268 -1.43 5.61 17.13
C ARG A 268 0.08 5.60 17.38
N GLN A 269 0.80 6.53 16.74
CA GLN A 269 2.18 6.86 17.04
C GLN A 269 2.23 8.22 17.73
N GLY A 270 2.75 8.28 18.93
CA GLY A 270 2.81 9.52 19.71
C GLY A 270 1.45 10.22 19.82
N SER A 271 1.40 11.47 19.34
CA SER A 271 0.19 12.30 19.36
C SER A 271 -0.76 12.08 18.19
N THR A 272 -0.42 11.21 17.20
CA THR A 272 -1.18 11.08 15.95
C THR A 272 -1.77 9.69 15.78
N LEU A 273 -3.06 9.63 15.49
CA LEU A 273 -3.77 8.44 15.01
C LEU A 273 -3.79 8.46 13.48
N PHE A 274 -3.18 7.47 12.86
CA PHE A 274 -3.28 7.20 11.43
C PHE A 274 -4.43 6.24 11.19
N ILE A 275 -5.33 6.60 10.27
CA ILE A 275 -6.54 5.85 9.93
C ILE A 275 -6.49 5.54 8.44
N CYS A 276 -6.25 4.30 8.09
CA CYS A 276 -6.08 3.82 6.73
C CYS A 276 -7.37 3.17 6.25
N LEU A 277 -8.01 3.76 5.25
CA LEU A 277 -9.27 3.27 4.67
C LEU A 277 -9.00 2.62 3.31
N ASP A 278 -9.71 1.55 3.05
CA ASP A 278 -9.74 0.90 1.75
C ASP A 278 -10.94 1.43 0.94
N THR A 279 -10.71 2.45 0.16
CA THR A 279 -11.73 3.09 -0.65
C THR A 279 -11.85 2.42 -2.02
N MET A 280 -12.30 1.19 -2.02
CA MET A 280 -12.49 0.37 -3.22
C MET A 280 -13.29 1.12 -4.28
N TRP A 281 -12.84 1.01 -5.53
CA TRP A 281 -13.50 1.63 -6.65
C TRP A 281 -14.75 0.84 -7.06
N ILE A 282 -15.90 1.53 -7.12
CA ILE A 282 -17.12 0.97 -7.72
C ILE A 282 -17.12 1.43 -9.18
N PRO A 283 -16.88 0.55 -10.17
CA PRO A 283 -16.92 0.94 -11.55
C PRO A 283 -18.30 1.50 -11.89
N GLN A 284 -18.34 2.76 -12.31
CA GLN A 284 -19.57 3.40 -12.80
C GLN A 284 -19.93 3.01 -14.24
N THR A 285 -19.30 1.95 -14.75
CA THR A 285 -19.55 1.44 -16.09
C THR A 285 -20.55 0.30 -16.04
N ARG A 286 -21.29 0.14 -17.14
CA ARG A 286 -22.37 -0.84 -17.40
C ARG A 286 -22.12 -2.30 -16.99
N TYR A 287 -20.97 -2.61 -16.45
CA TYR A 287 -20.59 -3.94 -15.92
C TYR A 287 -20.71 -4.08 -14.40
N ALA A 288 -20.94 -2.99 -13.67
CA ALA A 288 -20.85 -2.97 -12.21
C ALA A 288 -22.11 -2.49 -11.47
N GLU A 289 -23.09 -1.90 -12.16
CA GLU A 289 -24.24 -1.26 -11.51
C GLU A 289 -25.25 -2.24 -10.88
N GLY A 290 -25.04 -3.54 -10.93
CA GLY A 290 -25.97 -4.52 -10.38
C GLY A 290 -25.37 -5.87 -10.03
N GLY A 291 -24.04 -6.03 -10.10
CA GLY A 291 -23.41 -7.32 -9.85
C GLY A 291 -23.16 -7.58 -8.35
N LEU A 292 -23.00 -8.85 -7.98
CA LEU A 292 -22.63 -9.29 -6.64
C LEU A 292 -21.37 -8.55 -6.11
N GLN A 293 -20.43 -8.24 -6.99
CA GLN A 293 -19.21 -7.51 -6.64
C GLN A 293 -19.50 -6.09 -6.13
N ALA A 294 -20.38 -5.34 -6.81
CA ALA A 294 -20.75 -3.99 -6.38
C ALA A 294 -21.48 -3.99 -5.03
N GLU A 295 -22.31 -5.00 -4.78
CA GLU A 295 -22.97 -5.20 -3.50
C GLU A 295 -21.95 -5.46 -2.38
N GLN A 296 -20.98 -6.35 -2.63
CA GLN A 296 -19.93 -6.67 -1.66
C GLN A 296 -19.04 -5.46 -1.36
N ILE A 297 -18.68 -4.66 -2.36
CA ILE A 297 -17.95 -3.40 -2.16
C ILE A 297 -18.74 -2.46 -1.24
N LYS A 298 -20.03 -2.25 -1.50
CA LYS A 298 -20.89 -1.41 -0.64
C LYS A 298 -20.97 -1.95 0.79
N ASN A 299 -21.07 -3.27 0.96
CA ASN A 299 -21.06 -3.91 2.27
C ASN A 299 -19.73 -3.70 3.00
N TYR A 300 -18.62 -3.79 2.27
CA TYR A 300 -17.29 -3.55 2.83
C TYR A 300 -17.07 -2.08 3.24
N LEU A 301 -17.58 -1.13 2.46
CA LEU A 301 -17.58 0.29 2.83
C LEU A 301 -18.42 0.56 4.09
N ARG A 302 -19.61 -0.06 4.20
CA ARG A 302 -20.44 0.02 5.42
C ARG A 302 -19.71 -0.57 6.63
N LYS A 303 -19.05 -1.72 6.46
CA LYS A 303 -18.24 -2.33 7.52
C LYS A 303 -17.16 -1.38 8.01
N GLN A 304 -16.45 -0.70 7.12
CA GLN A 304 -15.45 0.29 7.50
C GLN A 304 -16.08 1.50 8.21
N ALA A 305 -17.23 1.98 7.76
CA ALA A 305 -17.92 3.09 8.42
C ALA A 305 -18.35 2.73 9.85
N GLU A 306 -18.85 1.53 10.08
CA GLU A 306 -19.16 1.05 11.44
C GLU A 306 -17.90 0.87 12.28
N TRP A 307 -16.84 0.29 11.71
CA TRP A 307 -15.55 0.20 12.38
C TRP A 307 -15.01 1.58 12.80
N LEU A 308 -15.15 2.62 11.96
CA LEU A 308 -14.75 3.99 12.29
C LEU A 308 -15.54 4.55 13.48
N LYS A 309 -16.85 4.25 13.58
CA LYS A 309 -17.66 4.64 14.73
C LYS A 309 -17.17 4.00 16.02
N GLU A 310 -16.76 2.73 15.97
CA GLU A 310 -16.17 2.05 17.13
C GLU A 310 -14.75 2.58 17.43
N LEU A 311 -13.93 2.85 16.41
CA LEU A 311 -12.62 3.45 16.56
C LEU A 311 -12.69 4.80 17.30
N LYS A 312 -13.73 5.62 17.04
CA LYS A 312 -13.95 6.89 17.77
C LYS A 312 -14.13 6.72 19.28
N LYS A 313 -14.54 5.54 19.73
CA LYS A 313 -14.70 5.22 21.16
C LYS A 313 -13.39 4.74 21.81
N SER A 314 -12.39 4.38 21.03
CA SER A 314 -11.13 3.78 21.49
C SER A 314 -10.28 4.77 22.29
N ASP A 315 -9.39 4.21 23.08
CA ASP A 315 -8.38 4.98 23.82
C ASP A 315 -7.40 5.70 22.88
N ASP A 316 -7.01 5.06 21.78
CA ASP A 316 -6.12 5.67 20.81
C ASP A 316 -6.73 6.89 20.15
N TRP A 317 -8.04 6.85 19.84
CA TRP A 317 -8.74 8.03 19.35
C TRP A 317 -8.76 9.17 20.38
N LYS A 318 -9.11 8.86 21.64
CA LYS A 318 -9.24 9.84 22.72
C LYS A 318 -7.90 10.46 23.11
N LYS A 319 -6.82 9.69 23.10
CA LYS A 319 -5.47 10.13 23.42
C LYS A 319 -4.77 10.88 22.29
N SER A 320 -5.30 10.81 21.07
CA SER A 320 -4.70 11.45 19.90
C SER A 320 -5.03 12.93 19.81
N LYS A 321 -4.01 13.77 19.68
CA LYS A 321 -4.18 15.20 19.38
C LYS A 321 -4.45 15.42 17.89
N PHE A 322 -3.92 14.54 17.03
CA PHE A 322 -4.11 14.59 15.59
C PHE A 322 -4.71 13.30 15.07
N ARG A 323 -5.56 13.41 14.05
CA ARG A 323 -6.13 12.28 13.32
C ARG A 323 -5.93 12.51 11.85
N VAL A 324 -5.16 11.60 11.23
CA VAL A 324 -4.79 11.62 9.82
C VAL A 324 -5.49 10.45 9.15
N VAL A 325 -6.37 10.76 8.20
CA VAL A 325 -7.05 9.75 7.39
C VAL A 325 -6.29 9.58 6.08
N LEU A 326 -6.05 8.35 5.69
CA LEU A 326 -5.35 7.96 4.48
C LEU A 326 -6.24 7.05 3.66
N SER A 327 -6.39 7.30 2.38
CA SER A 327 -7.09 6.43 1.45
C SER A 327 -6.58 6.64 0.03
N HIS A 328 -6.98 5.78 -0.91
CA HIS A 328 -6.64 6.00 -2.31
C HIS A 328 -7.59 7.02 -2.95
N ILE A 329 -8.90 6.74 -2.95
CA ILE A 329 -9.90 7.63 -3.57
C ILE A 329 -10.36 8.65 -2.53
N GLY A 330 -10.33 9.93 -2.93
CA GLY A 330 -10.73 11.05 -2.07
C GLY A 330 -12.23 11.26 -2.02
N LEU A 331 -12.68 11.93 -0.97
CA LEU A 331 -14.11 12.27 -0.80
C LEU A 331 -14.52 13.49 -1.62
N PHE A 332 -13.57 14.36 -2.00
CA PHE A 332 -13.84 15.64 -2.65
C PHE A 332 -13.04 15.78 -3.93
N ALA A 333 -13.61 16.55 -4.85
CA ALA A 333 -12.95 16.98 -6.09
C ALA A 333 -12.54 15.86 -7.05
N GLY A 334 -13.18 14.69 -6.95
CA GLY A 334 -12.84 13.52 -7.78
C GLY A 334 -14.00 12.55 -7.97
N GLU A 335 -13.68 11.32 -8.34
CA GLU A 335 -14.66 10.26 -8.59
C GLU A 335 -15.28 9.67 -7.31
N GLY A 336 -14.77 10.04 -6.13
CA GLY A 336 -15.15 9.50 -4.84
C GLY A 336 -16.48 9.99 -4.24
N GLY A 337 -17.32 10.66 -5.01
CA GLY A 337 -18.60 11.20 -4.50
C GLY A 337 -19.50 10.15 -3.84
N TYR A 338 -19.47 8.90 -4.28
CA TYR A 338 -20.22 7.80 -3.66
C TYR A 338 -19.68 7.42 -2.26
N LEU A 339 -18.42 7.71 -1.95
CA LEU A 339 -17.82 7.44 -0.64
C LEU A 339 -18.34 8.39 0.43
N GLN A 340 -18.88 9.54 0.03
CA GLN A 340 -19.40 10.53 0.97
C GLN A 340 -20.55 9.97 1.81
N GLU A 341 -21.41 9.14 1.23
CA GLU A 341 -22.52 8.49 1.92
C GLU A 341 -22.05 7.66 3.14
N TYR A 342 -20.92 6.98 2.99
CA TYR A 342 -20.39 6.08 4.03
C TYR A 342 -19.54 6.81 5.06
N PHE A 343 -18.68 7.74 4.63
CA PHE A 343 -17.60 8.25 5.47
C PHE A 343 -17.83 9.66 6.00
N LEU A 344 -18.49 10.56 5.28
CA LEU A 344 -18.73 11.92 5.77
C LEU A 344 -19.50 11.96 7.10
N PRO A 345 -20.52 11.13 7.34
CA PRO A 345 -21.24 11.16 8.62
C PRO A 345 -20.36 10.86 9.83
N VAL A 346 -19.22 10.21 9.63
CA VAL A 346 -18.28 9.86 10.69
C VAL A 346 -17.08 10.79 10.73
N LEU A 347 -16.53 11.15 9.55
CA LEU A 347 -15.27 11.92 9.45
C LEU A 347 -15.48 13.42 9.55
N ASN A 348 -16.64 13.95 9.14
CA ASN A 348 -16.89 15.40 9.13
C ASN A 348 -17.50 15.88 10.47
N ASP A 349 -16.76 15.68 11.54
CA ASP A 349 -17.15 16.03 12.90
C ASP A 349 -16.38 17.28 13.36
N PRO A 350 -17.05 18.42 13.63
CA PRO A 350 -16.39 19.68 13.98
C PRO A 350 -15.93 19.74 15.44
N THR A 351 -16.34 18.79 16.27
CA THR A 351 -15.96 18.80 17.69
C THR A 351 -14.46 18.52 17.87
N PRO A 352 -13.82 19.07 18.92
CA PRO A 352 -12.41 18.77 19.19
C PRO A 352 -12.14 17.27 19.36
N GLU A 353 -13.09 16.54 19.96
CA GLU A 353 -13.01 15.10 20.22
C GLU A 353 -13.21 14.27 18.95
N GLY A 354 -14.02 14.75 18.03
CA GLY A 354 -14.37 14.04 16.79
C GLY A 354 -13.55 14.42 15.57
N ARG A 355 -12.85 15.55 15.63
CA ARG A 355 -12.19 16.18 14.48
C ARG A 355 -11.17 15.29 13.81
N ILE A 356 -11.25 15.22 12.49
CA ILE A 356 -10.16 14.83 11.60
C ILE A 356 -9.37 16.09 11.25
N HIS A 357 -8.05 15.99 11.16
CA HIS A 357 -7.18 17.12 10.85
C HIS A 357 -6.85 17.17 9.37
N VAL A 358 -6.56 16.00 8.78
CA VAL A 358 -6.23 15.90 7.36
C VAL A 358 -6.65 14.54 6.79
N HIS A 359 -7.12 14.57 5.55
CA HIS A 359 -7.35 13.42 4.71
C HIS A 359 -6.41 13.49 3.50
N ILE A 360 -5.48 12.54 3.37
CA ILE A 360 -4.51 12.49 2.28
C ILE A 360 -4.87 11.33 1.36
N VAL A 361 -4.88 11.60 0.06
CA VAL A 361 -5.42 10.69 -0.97
C VAL A 361 -4.55 10.69 -2.23
N GLY A 362 -4.78 9.72 -3.12
CA GLY A 362 -4.22 9.62 -4.47
C GLY A 362 -5.29 9.71 -5.57
N HIS A 363 -5.22 8.82 -6.56
CA HIS A 363 -6.20 8.52 -7.61
C HIS A 363 -6.34 9.56 -8.73
N GLU A 364 -6.33 10.83 -8.40
CA GLU A 364 -6.65 11.89 -9.36
C GLU A 364 -5.47 12.28 -10.27
N HIS A 365 -4.28 11.77 -10.02
CA HIS A 365 -3.03 12.08 -10.72
C HIS A 365 -2.74 13.59 -10.79
N LEU A 366 -3.15 14.31 -9.77
CA LEU A 366 -2.93 15.74 -9.65
C LEU A 366 -2.83 16.15 -8.19
N TYR A 367 -2.02 17.18 -7.93
CA TYR A 367 -1.95 17.75 -6.61
C TYR A 367 -3.03 18.81 -6.41
N ASN A 368 -3.74 18.69 -5.30
CA ASN A 368 -4.56 19.78 -4.79
C ASN A 368 -4.70 19.70 -3.27
N ARG A 369 -4.95 20.84 -2.64
CA ARG A 369 -5.26 20.95 -1.22
C ARG A 369 -6.49 21.81 -0.99
N ILE A 370 -7.41 21.34 -0.18
CA ILE A 370 -8.64 22.01 0.22
C ILE A 370 -8.57 22.19 1.73
N ASN A 371 -8.60 23.44 2.20
CA ASN A 371 -8.57 23.75 3.62
C ASN A 371 -9.98 23.75 4.25
N PRO A 372 -10.07 23.57 5.59
CA PRO A 372 -11.35 23.56 6.30
C PRO A 372 -12.18 24.80 6.05
N GLY A 373 -13.50 24.62 5.92
CA GLY A 373 -14.45 25.71 5.75
C GLY A 373 -14.38 26.43 4.39
N THR A 374 -13.59 25.91 3.43
CA THR A 374 -13.47 26.48 2.09
C THR A 374 -13.91 25.49 1.02
N LYS A 375 -14.25 26.00 -0.15
CA LYS A 375 -14.42 25.23 -1.40
C LYS A 375 -13.26 25.50 -2.37
N GLU A 376 -12.27 26.22 -1.91
CA GLU A 376 -11.14 26.63 -2.70
C GLU A 376 -10.11 25.50 -2.79
N MET A 377 -9.70 25.18 -4.02
CA MET A 377 -8.59 24.28 -4.27
C MET A 377 -7.28 25.07 -4.34
N ARG A 378 -6.32 24.67 -3.54
CA ARG A 378 -4.96 25.20 -3.59
C ARG A 378 -4.12 24.29 -4.49
N ILE A 379 -3.55 24.85 -5.53
CA ILE A 379 -2.76 24.13 -6.53
C ILE A 379 -1.37 24.72 -6.57
N ALA A 380 -0.39 23.85 -6.53
CA ALA A 380 0.99 24.29 -6.68
C ALA A 380 1.31 24.68 -8.13
N THR A 381 2.00 25.80 -8.28
CA THR A 381 2.41 26.33 -9.60
C THR A 381 3.39 25.41 -10.33
N ALA A 382 4.11 24.53 -9.61
CA ALA A 382 5.05 23.57 -10.21
C ALA A 382 4.37 22.54 -11.13
N PHE A 383 3.05 22.31 -10.98
CA PHE A 383 2.23 21.44 -11.84
C PHE A 383 1.48 22.24 -12.93
N ALA A 384 2.10 23.25 -13.49
CA ALA A 384 1.54 24.11 -14.52
C ALA A 384 1.04 23.38 -15.80
N SER A 385 1.36 22.09 -15.97
CA SER A 385 0.76 21.27 -17.03
C SER A 385 -0.73 20.97 -16.80
N GLN A 386 -1.21 21.09 -15.57
CA GLN A 386 -2.63 20.92 -15.24
C GLN A 386 -3.32 22.27 -15.21
N LYS A 387 -3.97 22.55 -16.31
CA LYS A 387 -4.63 23.85 -16.53
C LYS A 387 -5.68 24.11 -15.45
N PRO A 388 -5.69 25.27 -14.78
CA PRO A 388 -6.71 25.67 -13.81
C PRO A 388 -8.16 25.41 -14.26
N LYS A 389 -8.40 25.44 -15.55
CA LYS A 389 -9.69 25.16 -16.18
C LYS A 389 -10.16 23.71 -15.99
N GLN A 390 -9.25 22.73 -16.00
CA GLN A 390 -9.60 21.32 -15.77
C GLN A 390 -10.05 21.09 -14.33
N HIS A 391 -9.41 21.73 -13.36
CA HIS A 391 -9.82 21.66 -11.97
C HIS A 391 -11.19 22.30 -11.74
N GLN A 392 -11.46 23.44 -12.36
CA GLN A 392 -12.78 24.08 -12.29
C GLN A 392 -13.88 23.18 -12.87
N GLU A 393 -13.63 22.47 -13.96
CA GLU A 393 -14.59 21.52 -14.53
C GLU A 393 -14.83 20.31 -13.59
N ARG A 394 -13.79 19.79 -12.95
CA ARG A 394 -13.94 18.74 -11.92
C ARG A 394 -14.75 19.22 -10.73
N MET A 395 -14.48 20.41 -10.21
CA MET A 395 -15.23 21.00 -9.11
C MET A 395 -16.73 21.19 -9.46
N LYS A 396 -17.07 21.45 -10.74
CA LYS A 396 -18.46 21.49 -11.20
C LYS A 396 -19.12 20.11 -11.20
N LYS A 397 -18.37 19.09 -11.62
CA LYS A 397 -18.86 17.72 -11.72
C LYS A 397 -19.04 17.08 -10.33
N PHE A 398 -18.12 17.36 -9.42
CA PHE A 398 -18.09 16.84 -8.06
C PHE A 398 -17.95 17.98 -7.05
N PRO A 399 -19.08 18.66 -6.74
CA PRO A 399 -19.04 19.81 -5.86
C PRO A 399 -18.59 19.43 -4.47
N ILE A 400 -17.71 20.25 -3.91
CA ILE A 400 -17.25 20.10 -2.54
C ILE A 400 -18.44 20.42 -1.60
N PRO A 401 -18.80 19.54 -0.66
CA PRO A 401 -19.88 19.80 0.28
C PRO A 401 -19.65 21.05 1.13
N ASP A 402 -20.73 21.67 1.59
CA ASP A 402 -20.64 22.74 2.58
C ASP A 402 -20.17 22.20 3.95
N GLY A 403 -19.46 23.02 4.70
CA GLY A 403 -19.10 22.68 6.08
C GLY A 403 -18.00 21.65 6.25
N ILE A 404 -17.07 21.53 5.29
CA ILE A 404 -15.88 20.69 5.46
C ILE A 404 -15.07 21.22 6.66
N VAL A 405 -14.72 20.33 7.56
CA VAL A 405 -14.03 20.66 8.82
C VAL A 405 -12.58 20.15 8.89
N TYR A 406 -12.08 19.55 7.83
CA TYR A 406 -10.71 19.04 7.71
C TYR A 406 -10.06 19.36 6.36
N THR A 407 -8.74 19.32 6.31
CA THR A 407 -7.97 19.50 5.08
C THR A 407 -7.97 18.20 4.28
N GLN A 408 -8.24 18.26 2.97
CA GLN A 408 -7.94 17.16 2.04
C GLN A 408 -6.76 17.53 1.15
N ILE A 409 -5.82 16.61 0.99
CA ILE A 409 -4.65 16.74 0.11
C ILE A 409 -4.64 15.55 -0.85
N THR A 410 -4.53 15.84 -2.14
CA THR A 410 -4.42 14.82 -3.18
C THR A 410 -3.00 14.79 -3.73
N GLY A 411 -2.38 13.63 -3.75
CA GLY A 411 -1.03 13.41 -4.26
C GLY A 411 -1.00 12.55 -5.54
N ASN A 412 0.20 12.38 -6.12
CA ASN A 412 0.41 11.54 -7.31
C ASN A 412 1.86 11.05 -7.45
N TYR A 413 2.13 10.25 -8.49
CA TYR A 413 3.43 9.62 -8.77
C TYR A 413 4.59 10.59 -9.06
N THR A 414 4.33 11.86 -9.22
CA THR A 414 5.37 12.87 -9.46
C THR A 414 5.80 13.58 -8.20
N GLU A 415 5.29 13.16 -7.04
CA GLU A 415 5.58 13.79 -5.76
C GLU A 415 5.84 12.78 -4.64
N GLY A 416 6.72 13.18 -3.73
CA GLY A 416 6.85 12.60 -2.40
C GLY A 416 6.33 13.59 -1.36
N MET A 417 5.54 13.10 -0.42
CA MET A 417 4.99 13.90 0.67
C MET A 417 5.58 13.46 2.00
N THR A 418 5.80 14.40 2.92
CA THR A 418 6.17 14.10 4.30
C THR A 418 5.25 14.75 5.29
N ILE A 419 5.07 14.10 6.43
CA ILE A 419 4.49 14.72 7.62
C ILE A 419 5.56 14.70 8.70
N ASP A 420 6.05 15.88 9.09
CA ASP A 420 6.83 16.04 10.31
C ASP A 420 5.84 16.24 11.47
N VAL A 421 5.87 15.32 12.41
CA VAL A 421 4.96 15.32 13.57
C VAL A 421 5.68 15.81 14.81
N THR A 422 5.03 16.72 15.51
CA THR A 422 5.41 17.16 16.88
C THR A 422 4.18 17.08 17.79
N PRO A 423 4.31 17.22 19.11
CA PRO A 423 3.16 17.25 20.00
C PRO A 423 2.14 18.36 19.72
N ASP A 424 2.56 19.44 19.03
CA ASP A 424 1.75 20.65 18.88
C ASP A 424 1.38 20.98 17.43
N LYS A 425 1.96 20.26 16.45
CA LYS A 425 1.66 20.49 15.04
C LYS A 425 2.04 19.34 14.13
N LEU A 426 1.32 19.24 13.01
CA LEU A 426 1.72 18.51 11.82
C LEU A 426 2.26 19.50 10.81
N ILE A 427 3.41 19.23 10.21
CA ILE A 427 3.93 19.98 9.07
C ILE A 427 3.93 19.05 7.87
N ILE A 428 3.06 19.31 6.92
CA ILE A 428 2.91 18.53 5.69
C ILE A 428 3.67 19.27 4.59
N LYS A 429 4.55 18.55 3.91
CA LYS A 429 5.40 19.07 2.83
C LYS A 429 5.27 18.20 1.62
N SER A 430 5.04 18.79 0.46
CA SER A 430 4.95 18.10 -0.84
C SER A 430 6.08 18.55 -1.75
N HIS A 431 6.86 17.59 -2.25
CA HIS A 431 8.02 17.80 -3.08
C HIS A 431 7.79 17.17 -4.45
N ALA A 432 8.02 17.94 -5.50
CA ALA A 432 8.00 17.46 -6.87
C ALA A 432 9.24 16.61 -7.18
N TRP A 433 9.05 15.59 -8.03
CA TRP A 433 10.15 14.86 -8.59
C TRP A 433 11.00 15.73 -9.51
N GLU A 434 12.31 15.48 -9.59
CA GLU A 434 13.26 16.26 -10.40
C GLU A 434 12.84 16.42 -11.87
N ARG A 435 12.23 15.38 -12.48
CA ARG A 435 11.73 15.44 -13.87
C ARG A 435 10.64 16.47 -14.12
N VAL A 436 9.95 16.92 -13.07
CA VAL A 436 8.88 17.92 -13.16
C VAL A 436 9.23 19.22 -12.45
N GLY A 437 10.52 19.47 -12.27
CA GLY A 437 11.04 20.72 -11.72
C GLY A 437 11.65 20.62 -10.33
N GLY A 438 11.46 19.51 -9.62
CA GLY A 438 12.05 19.25 -8.30
C GLY A 438 11.61 20.21 -7.19
N GLY A 439 11.93 19.86 -5.97
CA GLY A 439 11.84 20.74 -4.81
C GLY A 439 10.47 20.86 -4.15
N LEU A 440 10.47 21.59 -3.03
CA LEU A 440 9.28 21.86 -2.24
C LEU A 440 8.33 22.80 -2.99
N PHE A 441 7.07 22.38 -3.20
CA PHE A 441 6.09 23.18 -3.93
C PHE A 441 4.84 23.52 -3.11
N ASP A 442 4.51 22.74 -2.09
CA ASP A 442 3.49 23.10 -1.10
C ASP A 442 3.93 22.67 0.29
N ALA A 443 3.56 23.46 1.30
CA ALA A 443 3.70 23.10 2.69
C ALA A 443 2.66 23.82 3.54
N CYS A 444 2.12 23.09 4.51
CA CYS A 444 1.21 23.65 5.51
C CYS A 444 1.49 23.12 6.91
N GLU A 445 1.16 23.93 7.90
CA GLU A 445 1.14 23.58 9.30
C GLU A 445 -0.31 23.40 9.76
N ILE A 446 -0.59 22.33 10.49
CA ILE A 446 -1.91 22.03 11.07
C ILE A 446 -1.75 21.90 12.56
N THR A 447 -2.53 22.66 13.32
CA THR A 447 -2.54 22.64 14.80
C THR A 447 -3.65 21.74 15.34
N PRO A 448 -3.61 21.32 16.64
CA PRO A 448 -4.62 20.45 17.22
C PRO A 448 -6.04 21.02 17.20
N ASP A 449 -6.21 22.32 17.12
CA ASP A 449 -7.51 22.99 16.96
C ASP A 449 -7.97 23.03 15.48
N GLY A 450 -7.23 22.37 14.58
CA GLY A 450 -7.56 22.23 13.16
C GLY A 450 -7.28 23.46 12.29
N LYS A 451 -6.58 24.47 12.83
CA LYS A 451 -6.15 25.60 12.01
C LYS A 451 -5.06 25.22 11.06
N VAL A 452 -5.14 25.71 9.84
CA VAL A 452 -4.18 25.45 8.76
C VAL A 452 -3.49 26.76 8.40
N LYS A 453 -2.14 26.71 8.38
CA LYS A 453 -1.31 27.83 7.96
C LYS A 453 -0.46 27.40 6.76
N ASP A 454 -0.57 28.14 5.65
CA ASP A 454 0.29 27.96 4.49
C ASP A 454 1.73 28.39 4.84
N LEU A 455 2.72 27.55 4.50
CA LEU A 455 4.13 27.81 4.74
C LEU A 455 4.88 28.23 3.48
N VAL A 456 4.28 27.96 2.31
CA VAL A 456 4.77 28.40 0.99
C VAL A 456 3.61 29.01 0.20
N PRO A 457 3.90 29.93 -0.74
CA PRO A 457 2.86 30.50 -1.61
C PRO A 457 2.19 29.43 -2.48
N VAL A 458 0.88 29.41 -2.53
CA VAL A 458 0.07 28.51 -3.35
C VAL A 458 -0.91 29.28 -4.21
N THR A 459 -1.26 28.73 -5.39
CA THR A 459 -2.32 29.29 -6.24
C THR A 459 -3.67 28.80 -5.74
N VAL A 460 -4.60 29.72 -5.52
CA VAL A 460 -5.98 29.41 -5.12
C VAL A 460 -6.90 29.48 -6.33
N ILE A 461 -7.67 28.40 -6.53
CA ILE A 461 -8.73 28.34 -7.54
C ILE A 461 -10.07 28.27 -6.84
N THR A 462 -10.89 29.29 -7.10
CA THR A 462 -12.26 29.36 -6.58
C THR A 462 -13.25 28.73 -7.58
N PRO A 463 -14.24 27.93 -7.13
CA PRO A 463 -15.30 27.45 -8.00
C PRO A 463 -16.03 28.60 -8.68
N ALA A 464 -16.33 28.44 -9.97
CA ALA A 464 -17.19 29.39 -10.63
C ALA A 464 -18.57 29.47 -9.94
N PRO A 465 -19.14 30.63 -9.73
CA PRO A 465 -20.46 30.78 -9.09
C PRO A 465 -21.48 29.92 -9.82
N GLN A 466 -22.21 29.09 -9.08
CA GLN A 466 -23.30 28.31 -9.64
C GLN A 466 -24.35 29.31 -10.18
N LYS A 467 -24.66 29.24 -11.48
CA LYS A 467 -25.80 29.97 -12.02
C LYS A 467 -27.04 29.51 -11.24
N ALA A 468 -27.70 30.47 -10.59
CA ALA A 468 -28.98 30.21 -9.93
C ALA A 468 -29.88 29.44 -10.90
N LYS A 469 -30.34 28.26 -10.55
CA LYS A 469 -31.36 27.55 -11.31
C LYS A 469 -32.56 28.50 -11.35
N LYS A 470 -32.86 29.08 -12.51
CA LYS A 470 -34.14 29.74 -12.69
C LYS A 470 -35.22 28.68 -12.39
N LYS A 471 -36.01 28.96 -11.35
CA LYS A 471 -37.22 28.17 -11.02
C LYS A 471 -38.20 28.25 -12.17
#